data_75b3a7728acf8aef55e953dfbc97649e
#
_entry.id   75b3a7728acf8aef55e953dfbc97649e
#
_cell.length_a   1.000
_cell.length_b   1.000
_cell.length_c   1.000
_cell.angle_alpha   90.00
_cell.angle_beta   90.00
_cell.angle_gamma   90.00
#
_symmetry.space_group_name_H-M   'P 1'
#
loop_
_entity.id
_entity.type
_entity.pdbx_description
1 polymer ?
#
loop_
_entity_poly.entity_id
_entity_poly.type
_entity_poly.pdbx_seq_one_letter_code
_entity_poly.pdbx_strand_id
1 'polypeptide(L)'
;MFFIKKHHLINFLILSFATPLIFATEIYRSEDDQGRVTYSDTASAESRQVKIISRSYRHLHHVSRIYDGDTVILEDGKHVRLLGINTPEIKNHQREDEPGGVAAKKWLQAQLQDNKVYLEHDQVKQDKYKRLLAHLYLPDGKHLNLALLENGLATVSIIPPNLRHAEELIHAQQQAEKLKLGIWSMPDYQPQPLSQISNHDKGWQRFTGTPVSIKKNRKYTRLIFNDKVDIRIANINLDLFPALTTYLGKPLEIRGWVSRSKDHYSILIYHPSALILQ
;
A
#
# COMPACT_ATOMS: atom_id res chain seq x y z
N MET A 1 13.44 -63.83 -52.80
CA MET A 1 13.51 -62.37 -53.00
C MET A 1 13.04 -61.72 -51.70
N PHE A 2 14.01 -61.45 -50.80
CA PHE A 2 13.72 -60.95 -49.44
C PHE A 2 13.82 -59.41 -49.42
N PHE A 3 12.75 -58.72 -49.05
CA PHE A 3 12.72 -57.28 -48.82
C PHE A 3 13.05 -56.99 -47.35
N ILE A 4 14.17 -56.30 -47.08
CA ILE A 4 14.58 -55.84 -45.79
C ILE A 4 13.97 -54.39 -45.59
N LYS A 5 13.06 -54.24 -44.63
CA LYS A 5 12.52 -52.97 -44.20
C LYS A 5 13.54 -52.32 -43.27
N LYS A 6 14.09 -51.16 -43.66
CA LYS A 6 14.90 -50.27 -42.79
C LYS A 6 13.98 -49.51 -41.85
N HIS A 7 14.14 -49.73 -40.54
CA HIS A 7 13.55 -48.88 -39.50
C HIS A 7 14.50 -47.72 -39.24
N HIS A 8 14.04 -46.48 -39.45
CA HIS A 8 14.74 -45.28 -39.00
C HIS A 8 14.38 -45.04 -37.54
N LEU A 9 15.38 -45.16 -36.65
CA LEU A 9 15.29 -44.72 -35.26
C LEU A 9 15.46 -43.19 -35.25
N ILE A 10 14.41 -42.45 -34.89
CA ILE A 10 14.49 -41.03 -34.62
C ILE A 10 14.91 -40.86 -33.17
N ASN A 11 16.16 -40.47 -32.94
CA ASN A 11 16.64 -40.06 -31.62
C ASN A 11 16.08 -38.67 -31.28
N PHE A 12 15.15 -38.63 -30.32
CA PHE A 12 14.63 -37.40 -29.73
C PHE A 12 15.64 -36.91 -28.68
N LEU A 13 16.44 -35.88 -29.01
CA LEU A 13 17.32 -35.24 -28.09
C LEU A 13 16.50 -34.28 -27.19
N ILE A 14 16.18 -34.71 -25.95
CA ILE A 14 15.55 -33.87 -24.95
C ILE A 14 16.59 -32.91 -24.43
N LEU A 15 16.54 -31.66 -24.91
CA LEU A 15 17.35 -30.56 -24.38
C LEU A 15 16.70 -30.07 -23.05
N SER A 16 17.21 -30.58 -21.94
CA SER A 16 16.83 -30.12 -20.61
C SER A 16 17.39 -28.71 -20.36
N PHE A 17 16.54 -27.69 -20.45
CA PHE A 17 16.87 -26.36 -19.98
C PHE A 17 16.88 -26.36 -18.45
N ALA A 18 18.04 -26.52 -17.86
CA ALA A 18 18.24 -26.20 -16.45
C ALA A 18 18.15 -24.69 -16.27
N THR A 19 17.00 -24.19 -15.78
CA THR A 19 16.89 -22.81 -15.29
C THR A 19 17.83 -22.67 -14.09
N PRO A 20 18.76 -21.69 -14.08
CA PRO A 20 19.57 -21.45 -12.90
C PRO A 20 18.64 -20.99 -11.78
N LEU A 21 18.54 -21.76 -10.71
CA LEU A 21 17.98 -21.32 -9.44
C LEU A 21 18.88 -20.21 -8.93
N ILE A 22 18.39 -18.95 -9.01
CA ILE A 22 19.05 -17.82 -8.35
C ILE A 22 18.79 -18.02 -6.85
N PHE A 23 19.76 -18.63 -6.17
CA PHE A 23 19.79 -18.63 -4.70
C PHE A 23 20.09 -17.20 -4.26
N ALA A 24 19.27 -16.64 -3.39
CA ALA A 24 19.62 -15.44 -2.67
C ALA A 24 20.93 -15.74 -1.92
N THR A 25 22.01 -15.03 -2.23
CA THR A 25 23.33 -15.22 -1.60
C THR A 25 23.21 -14.74 -0.15
N GLU A 26 23.21 -15.67 0.78
CA GLU A 26 23.33 -15.38 2.20
C GLU A 26 24.76 -14.92 2.46
N ILE A 27 24.93 -13.88 3.27
CA ILE A 27 26.25 -13.38 3.65
C ILE A 27 26.50 -13.66 5.11
N TYR A 28 27.66 -14.23 5.38
CA TYR A 28 28.12 -14.59 6.71
C TYR A 28 29.30 -13.70 7.13
N ARG A 29 29.28 -13.22 8.37
CA ARG A 29 30.36 -12.46 9.00
C ARG A 29 31.08 -13.37 9.98
N SER A 30 32.38 -13.46 9.87
CA SER A 30 33.28 -14.08 10.87
C SER A 30 34.27 -13.03 11.38
N GLU A 31 34.78 -13.27 12.60
CA GLU A 31 35.80 -12.42 13.22
C GLU A 31 36.85 -13.36 13.81
N ASP A 32 38.11 -13.15 13.45
CA ASP A 32 39.22 -13.98 13.97
C ASP A 32 39.69 -13.46 15.32
N ASP A 33 40.59 -14.24 15.98
CA ASP A 33 41.15 -13.91 17.30
C ASP A 33 41.94 -12.61 17.36
N GLN A 34 42.21 -12.00 16.17
CA GLN A 34 42.90 -10.71 16.03
C GLN A 34 41.92 -9.58 15.78
N GLY A 35 40.59 -9.84 15.79
CA GLY A 35 39.52 -8.86 15.53
C GLY A 35 39.33 -8.50 14.07
N ARG A 36 39.91 -9.25 13.13
CA ARG A 36 39.72 -9.03 11.69
C ARG A 36 38.37 -9.60 11.25
N VAL A 37 37.58 -8.80 10.60
CA VAL A 37 36.26 -9.17 10.12
C VAL A 37 36.33 -9.61 8.66
N THR A 38 35.76 -10.77 8.36
CA THR A 38 35.61 -11.31 7.00
C THR A 38 34.15 -11.53 6.68
N TYR A 39 33.74 -11.26 5.43
CA TYR A 39 32.42 -11.56 4.91
C TYR A 39 32.53 -12.61 3.82
N SER A 40 31.69 -13.65 3.85
CA SER A 40 31.66 -14.77 2.90
C SER A 40 30.23 -15.12 2.53
N ASP A 41 30.03 -15.71 1.37
CA ASP A 41 28.78 -16.34 0.93
C ASP A 41 28.65 -17.79 1.44
N THR A 42 29.64 -18.27 2.17
CA THR A 42 29.69 -19.62 2.73
C THR A 42 29.73 -19.56 4.26
N ALA A 43 28.85 -20.31 4.90
CA ALA A 43 28.84 -20.44 6.37
C ALA A 43 30.09 -21.19 6.90
N SER A 44 30.72 -20.67 7.95
CA SER A 44 31.72 -21.37 8.73
C SER A 44 31.23 -21.56 10.16
N ALA A 45 31.90 -22.46 10.95
CA ALA A 45 31.47 -22.78 12.31
C ALA A 45 31.39 -21.55 13.25
N GLU A 46 32.19 -20.53 12.97
CA GLU A 46 32.28 -19.30 13.78
C GLU A 46 31.61 -18.08 13.12
N SER A 47 30.95 -18.29 11.96
CA SER A 47 30.28 -17.22 11.24
C SER A 47 28.83 -17.07 11.68
N ARG A 48 28.34 -15.83 11.70
CA ARG A 48 26.93 -15.51 11.85
C ARG A 48 26.36 -14.92 10.58
N GLN A 49 25.17 -15.35 10.22
CA GLN A 49 24.45 -14.78 9.09
C GLN A 49 24.20 -13.29 9.29
N VAL A 50 24.57 -12.48 8.31
CA VAL A 50 24.34 -11.04 8.30
C VAL A 50 23.21 -10.74 7.33
N LYS A 51 22.09 -10.28 7.84
CA LYS A 51 21.04 -9.75 6.99
C LYS A 51 21.53 -8.41 6.40
N ILE A 52 21.97 -8.43 5.14
CA ILE A 52 22.25 -7.18 4.45
C ILE A 52 20.91 -6.49 4.19
N ILE A 53 20.57 -5.59 5.07
CA ILE A 53 19.58 -4.58 4.73
C ILE A 53 20.29 -3.66 3.74
N SER A 54 20.03 -3.84 2.44
CA SER A 54 20.45 -2.89 1.41
C SER A 54 19.77 -1.56 1.73
N ARG A 55 20.41 -0.77 2.57
CA ARG A 55 20.07 0.64 2.74
C ARG A 55 20.56 1.30 1.44
N SER A 56 19.69 1.39 0.44
CA SER A 56 19.92 2.39 -0.60
C SER A 56 20.26 3.68 0.15
N TYR A 57 21.30 4.39 -0.26
CA TYR A 57 21.79 5.61 0.42
C TYR A 57 20.63 6.59 0.60
N ARG A 58 19.88 6.40 1.71
CA ARG A 58 18.80 7.28 2.09
C ARG A 58 19.44 8.49 2.72
N HIS A 59 19.17 9.65 2.16
CA HIS A 59 19.61 10.89 2.77
C HIS A 59 18.86 11.10 4.08
N LEU A 60 19.59 11.43 5.17
CA LEU A 60 19.00 11.72 6.46
C LEU A 60 18.39 13.13 6.42
N HIS A 61 17.13 13.23 6.78
CA HIS A 61 16.39 14.50 6.86
C HIS A 61 15.99 14.77 8.30
N HIS A 62 15.81 16.06 8.61
CA HIS A 62 15.31 16.51 9.90
C HIS A 62 13.89 17.03 9.75
N VAL A 63 12.99 16.58 10.62
CA VAL A 63 11.59 17.01 10.68
C VAL A 63 11.50 18.22 11.60
N SER A 64 11.04 19.35 11.07
CA SER A 64 10.83 20.58 11.87
C SER A 64 9.46 20.59 12.54
N ARG A 65 8.43 19.98 11.90
CA ARG A 65 7.06 19.97 12.41
C ARG A 65 6.26 18.79 11.84
N ILE A 66 5.36 18.26 12.65
CA ILE A 66 4.34 17.30 12.23
C ILE A 66 3.04 18.08 11.99
N TYR A 67 2.54 18.02 10.74
CA TYR A 67 1.32 18.74 10.36
C TYR A 67 0.08 17.98 10.85
N ASP A 68 -0.03 16.71 10.46
CA ASP A 68 -1.05 15.75 10.88
C ASP A 68 -0.45 14.33 11.01
N GLY A 69 -1.25 13.28 11.02
CA GLY A 69 -0.76 11.90 11.20
C GLY A 69 -0.01 11.33 10.01
N ASP A 70 -0.11 11.92 8.81
CA ASP A 70 0.55 11.42 7.59
C ASP A 70 1.29 12.50 6.78
N THR A 71 1.47 13.68 7.37
CA THR A 71 2.19 14.79 6.74
C THR A 71 3.17 15.42 7.71
N VAL A 72 4.46 15.45 7.35
CA VAL A 72 5.52 16.13 8.12
C VAL A 72 6.14 17.27 7.31
N ILE A 73 6.76 18.22 7.99
CA ILE A 73 7.50 19.33 7.39
C ILE A 73 8.97 19.19 7.77
N LEU A 74 9.84 19.18 6.77
CA LEU A 74 11.29 19.12 6.95
C LEU A 74 11.86 20.50 7.34
N GLU A 75 13.09 20.53 7.84
CA GLU A 75 13.79 21.78 8.16
C GLU A 75 13.97 22.73 6.97
N ASP A 76 14.07 22.17 5.74
CA ASP A 76 14.12 22.95 4.51
C ASP A 76 12.75 23.48 4.03
N GLY A 77 11.71 23.29 4.86
CA GLY A 77 10.34 23.73 4.60
C GLY A 77 9.52 22.83 3.67
N LYS A 78 10.09 21.75 3.15
CA LYS A 78 9.36 20.83 2.29
C LYS A 78 8.35 20.01 3.08
N HIS A 79 7.14 19.90 2.55
CA HIS A 79 6.10 19.02 3.07
C HIS A 79 6.30 17.61 2.51
N VAL A 80 6.24 16.61 3.36
CA VAL A 80 6.31 15.19 2.99
C VAL A 80 4.98 14.52 3.34
N ARG A 81 4.27 14.02 2.35
CA ARG A 81 3.06 13.20 2.49
C ARG A 81 3.47 11.73 2.47
N LEU A 82 3.07 11.00 3.47
CA LEU A 82 3.37 9.58 3.63
C LEU A 82 2.62 8.76 2.55
N LEU A 83 3.36 7.94 1.81
CA LEU A 83 2.82 7.08 0.74
C LEU A 83 2.02 5.91 1.30
N GLY A 84 1.01 5.51 0.54
CA GLY A 84 0.26 4.28 0.75
C GLY A 84 -0.73 4.30 1.91
N ILE A 85 -0.78 5.38 2.68
CA ILE A 85 -1.65 5.53 3.85
C ILE A 85 -2.44 6.84 3.84
N ASN A 86 -3.49 6.88 4.64
CA ASN A 86 -4.22 8.11 4.99
C ASN A 86 -4.63 8.04 6.46
N THR A 87 -4.24 9.05 7.21
CA THR A 87 -4.74 9.23 8.58
C THR A 87 -5.99 10.09 8.58
N PRO A 88 -6.84 9.99 9.61
CA PRO A 88 -7.94 10.92 9.77
C PRO A 88 -7.44 12.36 9.88
N GLU A 89 -8.17 13.27 9.26
CA GLU A 89 -7.80 14.69 9.16
C GLU A 89 -7.94 15.41 10.51
N ILE A 90 -7.02 16.35 10.76
CA ILE A 90 -7.09 17.24 11.93
C ILE A 90 -7.58 18.61 11.47
N LYS A 91 -8.37 19.24 12.30
CA LYS A 91 -8.95 20.55 12.07
C LYS A 91 -7.93 21.59 11.61
N ASN A 92 -8.24 22.19 10.49
CA ASN A 92 -7.81 23.54 10.20
C ASN A 92 -9.09 24.41 10.22
N HIS A 93 -9.04 25.66 10.53
CA HIS A 93 -10.12 26.64 10.81
C HIS A 93 -11.51 26.43 10.17
N GLN A 94 -11.72 25.38 9.32
CA GLN A 94 -12.93 25.16 8.53
C GLN A 94 -13.59 23.77 8.70
N ARG A 95 -12.99 22.84 9.44
CA ARG A 95 -13.50 21.46 9.62
C ARG A 95 -13.31 21.01 11.07
N GLU A 96 -14.16 20.12 11.53
CA GLU A 96 -13.96 19.39 12.79
C GLU A 96 -12.92 18.28 12.60
N ASP A 97 -12.20 17.93 13.69
CA ASP A 97 -11.27 16.80 13.66
C ASP A 97 -12.01 15.52 13.30
N GLU A 98 -11.45 14.74 12.37
CA GLU A 98 -11.96 13.39 12.14
C GLU A 98 -11.56 12.50 13.33
N PRO A 99 -12.46 11.57 13.77
CA PRO A 99 -12.16 10.65 14.86
C PRO A 99 -10.86 9.87 14.60
N GLY A 100 -9.91 9.94 15.55
CA GLY A 100 -8.61 9.29 15.44
C GLY A 100 -7.46 10.16 14.92
N GLY A 101 -7.72 11.32 14.29
CA GLY A 101 -6.67 12.16 13.71
C GLY A 101 -5.66 12.69 14.74
N VAL A 102 -6.17 13.18 15.88
CA VAL A 102 -5.31 13.65 16.99
C VAL A 102 -4.44 12.51 17.54
N ALA A 103 -5.00 11.28 17.62
CA ALA A 103 -4.27 10.12 18.09
C ALA A 103 -3.12 9.75 17.12
N ALA A 104 -3.39 9.74 15.81
CA ALA A 104 -2.38 9.48 14.78
C ALA A 104 -1.23 10.50 14.84
N LYS A 105 -1.54 11.78 14.93
CA LYS A 105 -0.53 12.84 15.07
C LYS A 105 0.31 12.69 16.33
N LYS A 106 -0.32 12.49 17.50
CA LYS A 106 0.39 12.29 18.77
C LYS A 106 1.31 11.07 18.72
N TRP A 107 0.84 9.98 18.10
CA TRP A 107 1.64 8.80 17.93
C TRP A 107 2.87 9.08 17.06
N LEU A 108 2.70 9.74 15.93
CA LEU A 108 3.82 10.11 15.05
C LEU A 108 4.82 11.05 15.76
N GLN A 109 4.34 11.99 16.57
CA GLN A 109 5.17 12.85 17.41
C GLN A 109 6.02 12.03 18.41
N ALA A 110 5.40 11.04 19.04
CA ALA A 110 6.11 10.16 19.98
C ALA A 110 7.19 9.29 19.30
N GLN A 111 7.02 8.93 18.01
CA GLN A 111 8.03 8.19 17.26
C GLN A 111 9.20 9.09 16.80
N LEU A 112 8.96 10.35 16.53
CA LEU A 112 9.93 11.30 15.98
C LEU A 112 10.69 12.10 17.06
N GLN A 113 11.05 11.47 18.18
CA GLN A 113 11.74 12.16 19.29
C GLN A 113 13.06 12.83 18.85
N ASP A 114 13.84 12.15 17.99
CA ASP A 114 15.12 12.67 17.47
C ASP A 114 14.94 13.50 16.19
N ASN A 115 13.71 13.69 15.71
CA ASN A 115 13.38 14.42 14.49
C ASN A 115 14.12 13.94 13.22
N LYS A 116 14.75 12.77 13.23
CA LYS A 116 15.55 12.24 12.12
C LYS A 116 14.79 11.16 11.37
N VAL A 117 14.74 11.29 10.04
CA VAL A 117 14.08 10.32 9.17
C VAL A 117 14.88 10.10 7.88
N TYR A 118 14.74 8.91 7.32
CA TYR A 118 15.09 8.61 5.95
C TYR A 118 13.84 8.63 5.09
N LEU A 119 13.94 9.18 3.88
CA LEU A 119 12.86 9.18 2.90
C LEU A 119 13.13 8.13 1.83
N GLU A 120 12.14 7.28 1.57
CA GLU A 120 12.13 6.36 0.44
C GLU A 120 11.03 6.77 -0.52
N HIS A 121 11.43 7.31 -1.67
CA HIS A 121 10.50 7.66 -2.74
C HIS A 121 10.12 6.44 -3.58
N ASP A 122 8.96 6.50 -4.21
CA ASP A 122 8.57 5.57 -5.25
C ASP A 122 8.65 6.27 -6.63
N GLN A 123 7.86 5.82 -7.61
CA GLN A 123 7.92 6.29 -9.01
C GLN A 123 7.61 7.79 -9.12
N VAL A 124 6.48 8.23 -8.55
CA VAL A 124 6.11 9.65 -8.48
C VAL A 124 6.55 10.21 -7.14
N LYS A 125 7.45 11.19 -7.19
CA LYS A 125 8.10 11.77 -6.01
C LYS A 125 7.38 12.99 -5.43
N GLN A 126 6.45 13.59 -6.17
CA GLN A 126 5.71 14.78 -5.74
C GLN A 126 4.27 14.70 -6.21
N ASP A 127 3.35 15.24 -5.40
CA ASP A 127 1.96 15.41 -5.79
C ASP A 127 1.70 16.76 -6.49
N LYS A 128 0.45 16.98 -6.90
CA LYS A 128 0.01 18.23 -7.55
C LYS A 128 0.13 19.47 -6.64
N TYR A 129 0.27 19.29 -5.34
CA TYR A 129 0.47 20.36 -4.35
C TYR A 129 1.95 20.58 -4.04
N LYS A 130 2.86 19.94 -4.77
CA LYS A 130 4.32 19.98 -4.58
C LYS A 130 4.82 19.38 -3.27
N ARG A 131 3.99 18.57 -2.56
CA ARG A 131 4.46 17.80 -1.42
C ARG A 131 5.32 16.65 -1.92
N LEU A 132 6.42 16.36 -1.23
CA LEU A 132 7.19 15.12 -1.46
C LEU A 132 6.33 13.92 -1.07
N LEU A 133 6.42 12.86 -1.85
CA LEU A 133 5.76 11.59 -1.60
C LEU A 133 6.82 10.56 -1.18
N ALA A 134 6.73 10.03 0.03
CA ALA A 134 7.74 9.10 0.55
C ALA A 134 7.19 8.13 1.59
N HIS A 135 7.88 7.01 1.73
CA HIS A 135 7.86 6.20 2.93
C HIS A 135 8.91 6.76 3.90
N LEU A 136 8.55 6.88 5.18
CA LEU A 136 9.42 7.38 6.23
C LEU A 136 9.98 6.23 7.05
N TYR A 137 11.28 6.31 7.31
CA TYR A 137 11.96 5.35 8.19
C TYR A 137 12.73 6.08 9.27
N LEU A 138 12.67 5.57 10.48
CA LEU A 138 13.56 5.99 11.56
C LEU A 138 15.00 5.48 11.33
N PRO A 139 15.99 6.05 12.03
CA PRO A 139 17.38 5.59 11.93
C PRO A 139 17.59 4.10 12.28
N ASP A 140 16.77 3.54 13.16
CA ASP A 140 16.75 2.11 13.53
C ASP A 140 16.13 1.20 12.44
N GLY A 141 15.55 1.79 11.39
CA GLY A 141 14.92 1.08 10.29
C GLY A 141 13.41 0.89 10.42
N LYS A 142 12.77 1.40 11.47
CA LYS A 142 11.31 1.33 11.65
C LYS A 142 10.59 2.07 10.52
N HIS A 143 9.70 1.39 9.81
CA HIS A 143 8.87 1.95 8.74
C HIS A 143 7.62 2.61 9.34
N LEU A 144 7.58 3.95 9.38
CA LEU A 144 6.52 4.69 10.07
C LEU A 144 5.15 4.57 9.40
N ASN A 145 5.11 4.53 8.05
CA ASN A 145 3.85 4.34 7.31
C ASN A 145 3.21 2.99 7.69
N LEU A 146 4.00 1.92 7.72
CA LEU A 146 3.55 0.58 8.10
C LEU A 146 3.07 0.56 9.55
N ALA A 147 3.87 1.12 10.45
CA ALA A 147 3.57 1.14 11.88
C ALA A 147 2.29 1.93 12.22
N LEU A 148 1.94 2.98 11.46
CA LEU A 148 0.66 3.68 11.60
C LEU A 148 -0.54 2.76 11.30
N LEU A 149 -0.43 1.91 10.26
CA LEU A 149 -1.47 0.92 9.94
C LEU A 149 -1.54 -0.19 10.98
N GLU A 150 -0.40 -0.72 11.43
CA GLU A 150 -0.32 -1.77 12.46
C GLU A 150 -0.98 -1.35 13.76
N ASN A 151 -0.92 -0.06 14.11
CA ASN A 151 -1.56 0.50 15.29
C ASN A 151 -3.02 0.96 15.04
N GLY A 152 -3.57 0.73 13.84
CA GLY A 152 -4.94 1.15 13.50
C GLY A 152 -5.11 2.67 13.50
N LEU A 153 -4.07 3.45 13.17
CA LEU A 153 -4.08 4.91 13.18
C LEU A 153 -4.23 5.51 11.78
N ALA A 154 -4.23 4.66 10.75
CA ALA A 154 -4.36 5.05 9.36
C ALA A 154 -5.19 4.02 8.58
N THR A 155 -5.65 4.40 7.40
CA THR A 155 -6.23 3.54 6.38
C THR A 155 -5.28 3.40 5.21
N VAL A 156 -5.34 2.29 4.48
CA VAL A 156 -4.60 2.11 3.22
C VAL A 156 -5.13 3.07 2.16
N SER A 157 -4.22 3.77 1.50
CA SER A 157 -4.50 4.73 0.42
C SER A 157 -3.44 4.62 -0.68
N ILE A 158 -3.54 3.56 -1.48
CA ILE A 158 -2.60 3.27 -2.57
C ILE A 158 -3.04 3.99 -3.83
N ILE A 159 -2.16 4.86 -4.37
CA ILE A 159 -2.40 5.63 -5.58
C ILE A 159 -1.30 5.28 -6.61
N PRO A 160 -1.65 4.53 -7.68
CA PRO A 160 -0.70 4.20 -8.74
C PRO A 160 -0.12 5.46 -9.41
N PRO A 161 1.15 5.40 -9.88
CA PRO A 161 2.00 4.23 -9.99
C PRO A 161 2.82 3.91 -8.72
N ASN A 162 2.60 4.61 -7.61
CA ASN A 162 3.30 4.37 -6.35
C ASN A 162 2.72 3.13 -5.66
N LEU A 163 3.33 1.97 -5.90
CA LEU A 163 2.85 0.66 -5.44
C LEU A 163 3.82 -0.03 -4.47
N ARG A 164 4.95 0.61 -4.19
CA ARG A 164 5.94 0.05 -3.26
C ARG A 164 5.30 -0.21 -1.90
N HIS A 165 5.60 -1.36 -1.30
CA HIS A 165 5.06 -1.83 -0.02
C HIS A 165 3.53 -2.03 0.02
N ALA A 166 2.82 -2.01 -1.13
CA ALA A 166 1.36 -2.12 -1.16
C ALA A 166 0.83 -3.34 -0.41
N GLU A 167 1.42 -4.53 -0.64
CA GLU A 167 0.99 -5.79 0.00
C GLU A 167 1.21 -5.77 1.51
N GLU A 168 2.37 -5.27 1.97
CA GLU A 168 2.69 -5.15 3.40
C GLU A 168 1.72 -4.21 4.10
N LEU A 169 1.42 -3.05 3.49
CA LEU A 169 0.49 -2.06 4.01
C LEU A 169 -0.95 -2.61 4.10
N ILE A 170 -1.39 -3.34 3.07
CA ILE A 170 -2.72 -3.98 3.06
C ILE A 170 -2.81 -5.02 4.17
N HIS A 171 -1.79 -5.86 4.31
CA HIS A 171 -1.76 -6.90 5.35
C HIS A 171 -1.78 -6.29 6.76
N ALA A 172 -0.99 -5.23 7.01
CA ALA A 172 -0.96 -4.52 8.29
C ALA A 172 -2.35 -3.97 8.66
N GLN A 173 -3.03 -3.31 7.70
CA GLN A 173 -4.40 -2.85 7.94
C GLN A 173 -5.36 -3.99 8.27
N GLN A 174 -5.32 -5.10 7.53
CA GLN A 174 -6.18 -6.25 7.77
C GLN A 174 -5.99 -6.82 9.18
N GLN A 175 -4.76 -6.87 9.68
CA GLN A 175 -4.47 -7.30 11.06
C GLN A 175 -5.03 -6.31 12.08
N ALA A 176 -4.84 -5.01 11.88
CA ALA A 176 -5.37 -3.97 12.75
C ALA A 176 -6.91 -3.99 12.79
N GLU A 177 -7.58 -4.18 11.65
CA GLU A 177 -9.04 -4.35 11.55
C GLU A 177 -9.52 -5.57 12.34
N LYS A 178 -8.88 -6.73 12.14
CA LYS A 178 -9.22 -7.98 12.83
C LYS A 178 -9.12 -7.83 14.37
N LEU A 179 -8.10 -7.09 14.81
CA LEU A 179 -7.85 -6.83 16.23
C LEU A 179 -8.63 -5.61 16.76
N LYS A 180 -9.40 -4.92 15.91
CA LYS A 180 -10.16 -3.70 16.23
C LYS A 180 -9.30 -2.60 16.87
N LEU A 181 -8.05 -2.43 16.39
CA LEU A 181 -7.14 -1.42 16.90
C LEU A 181 -7.51 -0.01 16.41
N GLY A 182 -7.28 0.99 17.26
CA GLY A 182 -7.42 2.39 16.92
C GLY A 182 -8.77 2.75 16.29
N ILE A 183 -8.75 3.29 15.07
CA ILE A 183 -9.96 3.70 14.32
C ILE A 183 -10.92 2.54 14.03
N TRP A 184 -10.41 1.31 13.96
CA TRP A 184 -11.23 0.13 13.63
C TRP A 184 -12.21 -0.28 14.73
N SER A 185 -12.03 0.25 15.95
CA SER A 185 -13.00 0.10 17.05
C SER A 185 -14.07 1.20 17.07
N MET A 186 -13.90 2.25 16.26
CA MET A 186 -14.79 3.43 16.29
C MET A 186 -16.01 3.25 15.39
N PRO A 187 -17.21 3.72 15.80
CA PRO A 187 -18.43 3.64 15.00
C PRO A 187 -18.30 4.31 13.63
N ASP A 188 -17.56 5.43 13.54
CA ASP A 188 -17.35 6.22 12.32
C ASP A 188 -16.68 5.44 11.20
N TYR A 189 -15.98 4.35 11.52
CA TYR A 189 -15.27 3.49 10.55
C TYR A 189 -15.99 2.16 10.28
N GLN A 190 -17.24 2.02 10.73
CA GLN A 190 -18.02 0.83 10.39
C GLN A 190 -18.61 0.97 8.97
N PRO A 191 -18.70 -0.14 8.20
CA PRO A 191 -19.28 -0.11 6.88
C PRO A 191 -20.80 0.17 6.94
N GLN A 192 -21.29 1.03 6.05
CA GLN A 192 -22.73 1.32 5.93
C GLN A 192 -23.25 0.95 4.54
N PRO A 193 -24.55 0.61 4.38
CA PRO A 193 -25.10 0.30 3.07
C PRO A 193 -25.02 1.49 2.12
N LEU A 194 -24.60 1.28 0.87
CA LEU A 194 -24.58 2.32 -0.18
C LEU A 194 -25.97 2.92 -0.43
N SER A 195 -27.06 2.21 -0.11
CA SER A 195 -28.43 2.72 -0.20
C SER A 195 -28.72 3.85 0.78
N GLN A 196 -27.92 3.97 1.85
CA GLN A 196 -28.04 5.02 2.86
C GLN A 196 -27.12 6.22 2.62
N ILE A 197 -26.34 6.19 1.53
CA ILE A 197 -25.43 7.30 1.19
C ILE A 197 -26.20 8.63 1.10
N SER A 198 -25.64 9.64 1.73
CA SER A 198 -26.29 10.93 1.90
C SER A 198 -25.32 12.10 1.74
N ASN A 199 -25.83 13.32 1.83
CA ASN A 199 -25.03 14.54 1.79
C ASN A 199 -24.14 14.73 3.03
N HIS A 200 -24.38 13.97 4.08
CA HIS A 200 -23.61 14.01 5.33
C HIS A 200 -22.35 13.15 5.25
N ASP A 201 -22.31 12.20 4.29
CA ASP A 201 -21.16 11.33 4.09
C ASP A 201 -20.02 12.11 3.43
N LYS A 202 -19.07 12.52 4.25
CA LYS A 202 -17.87 13.27 3.86
C LYS A 202 -16.63 12.51 4.30
N GLY A 203 -15.50 12.82 3.66
CA GLY A 203 -14.23 12.18 4.00
C GLY A 203 -14.15 10.75 3.46
N TRP A 204 -13.27 9.98 4.07
CA TRP A 204 -13.09 8.58 3.77
C TRP A 204 -14.15 7.74 4.51
N GLN A 205 -14.81 6.85 3.77
CA GLN A 205 -15.92 6.04 4.27
C GLN A 205 -15.81 4.59 3.81
N ARG A 206 -16.56 3.72 4.49
CA ARG A 206 -16.75 2.31 4.14
C ARG A 206 -18.23 2.07 3.80
N PHE A 207 -18.47 1.45 2.66
CA PHE A 207 -19.81 1.12 2.22
C PHE A 207 -19.93 -0.35 1.87
N THR A 208 -21.14 -0.89 1.96
CA THR A 208 -21.47 -2.20 1.43
C THR A 208 -22.53 -2.08 0.32
N GLY A 209 -22.39 -2.91 -0.72
CA GLY A 209 -23.36 -2.90 -1.81
C GLY A 209 -23.03 -3.96 -2.86
N THR A 210 -23.97 -4.18 -3.77
CA THR A 210 -23.86 -5.16 -4.85
C THR A 210 -23.95 -4.44 -6.20
N PRO A 211 -22.90 -4.44 -7.03
CA PRO A 211 -22.97 -3.82 -8.35
C PRO A 211 -23.85 -4.62 -9.30
N VAL A 212 -24.68 -3.92 -10.07
CA VAL A 212 -25.66 -4.51 -10.98
C VAL A 212 -25.23 -4.48 -12.45
N SER A 213 -24.36 -3.54 -12.82
CA SER A 213 -23.87 -3.42 -14.20
C SER A 213 -22.53 -2.70 -14.29
N ILE A 214 -21.91 -2.79 -15.47
CA ILE A 214 -20.65 -2.09 -15.78
C ILE A 214 -20.93 -1.12 -16.94
N LYS A 215 -20.46 0.13 -16.79
CA LYS A 215 -20.45 1.12 -17.87
C LYS A 215 -19.02 1.62 -18.08
N LYS A 216 -18.57 1.62 -19.34
CA LYS A 216 -17.25 2.11 -19.74
C LYS A 216 -17.36 3.35 -20.60
N ASN A 217 -16.54 4.36 -20.33
CA ASN A 217 -16.32 5.49 -21.19
C ASN A 217 -14.81 5.66 -21.51
N ARG A 218 -14.43 6.73 -22.18
CA ARG A 218 -13.03 6.98 -22.57
C ARG A 218 -12.05 7.01 -21.37
N LYS A 219 -12.48 7.50 -20.21
CA LYS A 219 -11.61 7.76 -19.05
C LYS A 219 -11.80 6.76 -17.92
N TYR A 220 -13.01 6.29 -17.70
CA TYR A 220 -13.39 5.47 -16.56
C TYR A 220 -14.20 4.25 -16.95
N THR A 221 -13.98 3.15 -16.26
CA THR A 221 -14.92 2.05 -16.14
C THR A 221 -15.62 2.17 -14.79
N ARG A 222 -16.95 1.98 -14.78
CA ARG A 222 -17.80 2.19 -13.62
C ARG A 222 -18.54 0.92 -13.24
N LEU A 223 -18.54 0.59 -11.97
CA LEU A 223 -19.45 -0.37 -11.37
C LEU A 223 -20.70 0.43 -10.92
N ILE A 224 -21.85 0.10 -11.45
CA ILE A 224 -23.13 0.78 -11.16
C ILE A 224 -23.85 -0.02 -10.08
N PHE A 225 -24.27 0.65 -9.01
CA PHE A 225 -25.04 0.06 -7.91
C PHE A 225 -26.53 0.37 -8.00
N ASN A 226 -26.85 1.60 -8.41
CA ASN A 226 -28.21 2.06 -8.73
C ASN A 226 -28.12 3.31 -9.62
N ASP A 227 -29.24 3.98 -9.83
CA ASP A 227 -29.34 5.21 -10.65
C ASP A 227 -28.57 6.42 -10.07
N LYS A 228 -28.27 6.40 -8.78
CA LYS A 228 -27.61 7.49 -8.05
C LYS A 228 -26.18 7.20 -7.59
N VAL A 229 -25.72 5.95 -7.64
CA VAL A 229 -24.41 5.57 -7.06
C VAL A 229 -23.59 4.75 -8.02
N ASP A 230 -22.38 5.18 -8.27
CA ASP A 230 -21.36 4.43 -9.01
C ASP A 230 -19.97 4.44 -8.33
N ILE A 231 -19.18 3.42 -8.63
CA ILE A 231 -17.76 3.35 -8.35
C ILE A 231 -16.99 3.59 -9.65
N ARG A 232 -16.03 4.49 -9.65
CA ARG A 232 -15.21 4.81 -10.82
C ARG A 232 -13.81 4.26 -10.67
N ILE A 233 -13.35 3.57 -11.70
CA ILE A 233 -11.96 3.11 -11.82
C ILE A 233 -11.39 3.74 -13.08
N ALA A 234 -10.26 4.45 -12.98
CA ALA A 234 -9.60 5.00 -14.16
C ALA A 234 -9.12 3.88 -15.08
N ASN A 235 -9.38 3.99 -16.38
CA ASN A 235 -9.04 2.91 -17.33
C ASN A 235 -7.56 2.57 -17.36
N ILE A 236 -6.68 3.56 -17.03
CA ILE A 236 -5.23 3.34 -16.93
C ILE A 236 -4.83 2.41 -15.77
N ASN A 237 -5.69 2.21 -14.79
CA ASN A 237 -5.43 1.36 -13.61
C ASN A 237 -6.14 0.01 -13.69
N LEU A 238 -6.87 -0.29 -14.79
CA LEU A 238 -7.67 -1.51 -14.88
C LEU A 238 -6.84 -2.79 -14.78
N ASP A 239 -5.61 -2.77 -15.25
CA ASP A 239 -4.70 -3.93 -15.21
C ASP A 239 -4.30 -4.34 -13.78
N LEU A 240 -4.53 -3.47 -12.80
CA LEU A 240 -4.34 -3.81 -11.37
C LEU A 240 -5.51 -4.61 -10.80
N PHE A 241 -6.68 -4.57 -11.47
CA PHE A 241 -7.90 -5.19 -10.97
C PHE A 241 -8.13 -6.55 -11.65
N PRO A 242 -8.76 -7.50 -10.95
CA PRO A 242 -9.34 -8.65 -11.63
C PRO A 242 -10.40 -8.17 -12.64
N ALA A 243 -10.81 -9.04 -13.55
CA ALA A 243 -11.89 -8.71 -14.48
C ALA A 243 -13.10 -8.16 -13.71
N LEU A 244 -13.53 -6.93 -13.99
CA LEU A 244 -14.57 -6.26 -13.19
C LEU A 244 -15.92 -7.01 -13.20
N THR A 245 -16.13 -7.87 -14.20
CA THR A 245 -17.28 -8.77 -14.26
C THR A 245 -17.35 -9.74 -13.08
N THR A 246 -16.21 -10.04 -12.44
CA THR A 246 -16.16 -10.92 -11.25
C THR A 246 -16.83 -10.30 -10.03
N TYR A 247 -17.05 -9.00 -10.02
CA TYR A 247 -17.73 -8.28 -8.96
C TYR A 247 -19.25 -8.21 -9.13
N LEU A 248 -19.76 -8.38 -10.37
CA LEU A 248 -21.18 -8.26 -10.66
C LEU A 248 -22.03 -9.27 -9.85
N GLY A 249 -23.09 -8.75 -9.25
CA GLY A 249 -24.02 -9.56 -8.45
C GLY A 249 -23.47 -10.05 -7.12
N LYS A 250 -22.24 -9.66 -6.74
CA LYS A 250 -21.63 -10.07 -5.48
C LYS A 250 -21.60 -8.91 -4.48
N PRO A 251 -21.83 -9.18 -3.18
CA PRO A 251 -21.69 -8.17 -2.16
C PRO A 251 -20.24 -7.74 -2.03
N LEU A 252 -20.02 -6.43 -2.01
CA LEU A 252 -18.71 -5.80 -1.88
C LEU A 252 -18.70 -4.86 -0.68
N GLU A 253 -17.54 -4.77 -0.03
CA GLU A 253 -17.18 -3.59 0.74
C GLU A 253 -16.37 -2.64 -0.14
N ILE A 254 -16.73 -1.37 -0.11
CA ILE A 254 -16.13 -0.28 -0.89
C ILE A 254 -15.55 0.73 0.08
N ARG A 255 -14.29 1.11 -0.12
CA ARG A 255 -13.56 2.06 0.72
C ARG A 255 -13.11 3.27 -0.09
N GLY A 256 -13.42 4.48 0.35
CA GLY A 256 -12.95 5.67 -0.36
C GLY A 256 -13.71 6.93 -0.06
N TRP A 257 -13.34 7.97 -0.78
CA TRP A 257 -13.95 9.30 -0.65
C TRP A 257 -15.15 9.45 -1.56
N VAL A 258 -16.26 9.84 -0.95
CA VAL A 258 -17.49 10.14 -1.69
C VAL A 258 -17.35 11.49 -2.38
N SER A 259 -17.63 11.51 -3.67
CA SER A 259 -17.84 12.73 -4.46
C SER A 259 -19.30 12.81 -4.90
N ARG A 260 -19.89 14.00 -4.82
CA ARG A 260 -21.27 14.26 -5.24
C ARG A 260 -21.31 15.24 -6.40
N SER A 261 -22.16 14.94 -7.35
CA SER A 261 -22.52 15.87 -8.45
C SER A 261 -24.04 15.85 -8.62
N LYS A 262 -24.73 16.94 -8.27
CA LYS A 262 -26.21 16.99 -8.18
C LYS A 262 -26.70 15.89 -7.23
N ASP A 263 -27.52 14.96 -7.73
CA ASP A 263 -28.09 13.85 -6.96
C ASP A 263 -27.36 12.52 -7.20
N HIS A 264 -26.16 12.59 -7.77
CA HIS A 264 -25.37 11.41 -8.06
C HIS A 264 -24.10 11.35 -7.16
N TYR A 265 -23.87 10.20 -6.56
CA TYR A 265 -22.70 9.92 -5.73
C TYR A 265 -21.73 9.01 -6.46
N SER A 266 -20.46 9.29 -6.32
CA SER A 266 -19.42 8.53 -6.99
C SER A 266 -18.20 8.37 -6.10
N ILE A 267 -17.64 7.15 -6.03
CA ILE A 267 -16.41 6.87 -5.31
C ILE A 267 -15.32 6.51 -6.32
N LEU A 268 -14.20 7.23 -6.29
CA LEU A 268 -13.06 6.94 -7.17
C LEU A 268 -12.13 5.95 -6.48
N ILE A 269 -11.98 4.79 -7.11
CA ILE A 269 -11.10 3.72 -6.64
C ILE A 269 -9.84 3.68 -7.49
N TYR A 270 -8.69 3.70 -6.82
CA TYR A 270 -7.37 3.69 -7.45
C TYR A 270 -6.73 2.29 -7.46
N HIS A 271 -7.01 1.48 -6.46
CA HIS A 271 -6.38 0.17 -6.24
C HIS A 271 -7.41 -0.87 -5.77
N PRO A 272 -7.28 -2.16 -6.16
CA PRO A 272 -8.24 -3.20 -5.80
C PRO A 272 -8.41 -3.44 -4.29
N SER A 273 -7.43 -3.08 -3.46
CA SER A 273 -7.56 -3.16 -1.99
C SER A 273 -8.73 -2.35 -1.41
N ALA A 274 -9.31 -1.44 -2.19
CA ALA A 274 -10.47 -0.67 -1.80
C ALA A 274 -11.82 -1.30 -2.23
N LEU A 275 -11.80 -2.48 -2.89
CA LEU A 275 -12.97 -3.28 -3.28
C LEU A 275 -12.82 -4.70 -2.73
N ILE A 276 -13.52 -5.02 -1.66
CA ILE A 276 -13.36 -6.29 -0.94
C ILE A 276 -14.63 -7.13 -1.13
N LEU A 277 -14.49 -8.34 -1.67
CA LEU A 277 -15.57 -9.34 -1.71
C LEU A 277 -15.92 -9.77 -0.28
N GLN A 278 -17.22 -9.81 0.01
CA GLN A 278 -17.77 -10.22 1.31
C GLN A 278 -18.10 -11.70 1.33
#